data_998f2f413ab6c31b3b422489bcf41cc6
#
_entry.id   998f2f413ab6c31b3b422489bcf41cc6
#
_cell.length_a   1.000
_cell.length_b   1.000
_cell.length_c   1.000
_cell.angle_alpha   90.00
_cell.angle_beta   90.00
_cell.angle_gamma   90.00
#
_symmetry.space_group_name_H-M   'P 1'
#
loop_
_entity.id
_entity.type
_entity.pdbx_description
1 polymer ?
#
loop_
_entity_poly.entity_id
_entity_poly.type
_entity_poly.pdbx_seq_one_letter_code
_entity_poly.pdbx_strand_id
1 'polypeptide(L)'
;SASHQQRHDRYTAALALLGSPEAIIRLGGALALVELADDWLTDETDPQEHGRRKAQTIITTLCAYICSPFQLAHDYERLMGDQPQGLTPQQARRFRSEKTELAAEAQVRGRILTEIHDRVRWEPSDGGQPATNTAPDPDKVTAGLWSHLRFDFSGAVFFYPVDFTQS
;
A
#
# COMPACT_ATOMS: atom_id res chain seq x y z
N SER A 1 4.98 3.23 27.88
CA SER A 1 6.43 3.41 27.80
C SER A 1 6.81 4.50 26.81
N ALA A 2 8.01 5.03 26.90
CA ALA A 2 8.52 6.05 25.97
C ALA A 2 8.51 5.54 24.51
N SER A 3 8.79 4.27 24.27
CA SER A 3 8.75 3.67 22.92
C SER A 3 7.33 3.55 22.38
N HIS A 4 6.33 3.27 23.21
CA HIS A 4 4.92 3.27 22.81
C HIS A 4 4.44 4.66 22.44
N GLN A 5 4.83 5.69 23.24
CA GLN A 5 4.50 7.08 22.93
C GLN A 5 5.15 7.52 21.62
N GLN A 6 6.40 7.17 21.39
CA GLN A 6 7.11 7.46 20.14
C GLN A 6 6.42 6.83 18.92
N ARG A 7 5.97 5.58 19.04
CA ARG A 7 5.22 4.91 17.96
C ARG A 7 3.87 5.55 17.72
N HIS A 8 3.18 5.99 18.79
CA HIS A 8 1.94 6.74 18.67
C HIS A 8 2.15 8.06 17.93
N ASP A 9 3.20 8.80 18.25
CA ASP A 9 3.55 10.06 17.59
C ASP A 9 3.91 9.83 16.12
N ARG A 10 4.63 8.76 15.81
CA ARG A 10 4.93 8.36 14.43
C ARG A 10 3.65 8.02 13.64
N TYR A 11 2.72 7.31 14.25
CA TYR A 11 1.43 7.00 13.64
C TYR A 11 0.64 8.27 13.31
N THR A 12 0.52 9.18 14.24
CA THR A 12 -0.16 10.46 14.06
C THR A 12 0.49 11.32 12.97
N ALA A 13 1.83 11.39 12.96
CA ALA A 13 2.57 12.10 11.92
C ALA A 13 2.37 11.48 10.54
N ALA A 14 2.39 10.17 10.43
CA ALA A 14 2.17 9.46 9.16
C ALA A 14 0.75 9.66 8.62
N LEU A 15 -0.26 9.65 9.49
CA LEU A 15 -1.64 9.98 9.10
C LEU A 15 -1.76 11.39 8.52
N ALA A 16 -1.09 12.36 9.13
CA ALA A 16 -1.07 13.73 8.62
C ALA A 16 -0.47 13.83 7.22
N LEU A 17 0.62 13.10 6.97
CA LEU A 17 1.24 13.00 5.64
C LEU A 17 0.34 12.32 4.63
N LEU A 18 -0.36 11.25 5.04
CA LEU A 18 -1.30 10.53 4.17
C LEU A 18 -2.47 11.40 3.71
N GLY A 19 -2.84 12.42 4.47
CA GLY A 19 -3.86 13.41 4.14
C GLY A 19 -3.36 14.59 3.28
N SER A 20 -2.11 14.61 2.86
CA SER A 20 -1.55 15.72 2.07
C SER A 20 -2.17 15.81 0.68
N PRO A 21 -2.34 17.01 0.11
CA PRO A 21 -2.73 17.18 -1.30
C PRO A 21 -1.64 16.71 -2.28
N GLU A 22 -0.39 16.59 -1.85
CA GLU A 22 0.73 16.18 -2.68
C GLU A 22 0.94 14.65 -2.62
N ALA A 23 0.85 13.98 -3.77
CA ALA A 23 0.97 12.52 -3.85
C ALA A 23 2.28 11.98 -3.26
N ILE A 24 3.40 12.66 -3.50
CA ILE A 24 4.70 12.21 -2.97
C ILE A 24 4.75 12.25 -1.43
N ILE A 25 4.05 13.20 -0.82
CA ILE A 25 3.95 13.30 0.64
C ILE A 25 3.02 12.19 1.16
N ARG A 26 1.90 11.93 0.48
CA ARG A 26 1.03 10.79 0.82
C ARG A 26 1.77 9.46 0.75
N LEU A 27 2.60 9.28 -0.28
CA LEU A 27 3.44 8.08 -0.39
C LEU A 27 4.38 7.95 0.82
N GLY A 28 5.02 9.02 1.21
CA GLY A 28 5.88 9.03 2.41
C GLY A 28 5.11 8.64 3.67
N GLY A 29 3.90 9.14 3.85
CA GLY A 29 3.02 8.76 4.96
C GLY A 29 2.64 7.27 4.94
N ALA A 30 2.27 6.75 3.77
CA ALA A 30 1.94 5.34 3.61
C ALA A 30 3.12 4.42 3.93
N LEU A 31 4.31 4.73 3.42
CA LEU A 31 5.53 3.95 3.70
C LEU A 31 5.94 4.02 5.18
N ALA A 32 5.76 5.17 5.84
CA ALA A 32 5.98 5.30 7.27
C ALA A 32 5.01 4.41 8.09
N LEU A 33 3.76 4.27 7.67
CA LEU A 33 2.79 3.36 8.27
C LEU A 33 3.21 1.88 8.08
N VAL A 34 3.67 1.53 6.90
CA VAL A 34 4.19 0.18 6.60
C VAL A 34 5.34 -0.19 7.55
N GLU A 35 6.34 0.67 7.66
CA GLU A 35 7.47 0.46 8.57
C GLU A 35 7.04 0.36 10.03
N LEU A 36 6.08 1.18 10.44
CA LEU A 36 5.57 1.16 11.81
C LEU A 36 4.84 -0.15 12.13
N ALA A 37 4.09 -0.71 11.18
CA ALA A 37 3.46 -2.02 11.33
C ALA A 37 4.52 -3.12 11.51
N ASP A 38 5.58 -3.09 10.73
CA ASP A 38 6.70 -4.02 10.86
C ASP A 38 7.36 -3.90 12.26
N ASP A 39 7.59 -2.68 12.73
CA ASP A 39 8.18 -2.42 14.07
C ASP A 39 7.31 -3.03 15.19
N TRP A 40 5.99 -2.91 15.10
CA TRP A 40 5.08 -3.52 16.07
C TRP A 40 5.12 -5.05 16.05
N LEU A 41 5.23 -5.65 14.87
CA LEU A 41 5.22 -7.11 14.71
C LEU A 41 6.56 -7.76 15.07
N THR A 42 7.66 -7.02 15.00
CA THR A 42 9.01 -7.53 15.29
C THR A 42 9.52 -7.19 16.68
N ASP A 43 8.76 -6.45 17.48
CA ASP A 43 9.13 -6.06 18.83
C ASP A 43 8.94 -7.22 19.80
N GLU A 44 10.04 -7.88 20.17
CA GLU A 44 10.04 -8.98 21.12
C GLU A 44 9.83 -8.53 22.58
N THR A 45 9.94 -7.23 22.85
CA THR A 45 9.79 -6.67 24.20
C THR A 45 8.33 -6.36 24.56
N ASP A 46 7.43 -6.38 23.58
CA ASP A 46 6.01 -6.13 23.75
C ASP A 46 5.21 -7.44 23.59
N PRO A 47 4.09 -7.61 24.31
CA PRO A 47 3.26 -8.78 24.11
C PRO A 47 2.84 -8.92 22.65
N GLN A 48 3.06 -10.09 22.06
CA GLN A 48 2.78 -10.37 20.65
C GLN A 48 1.35 -9.98 20.23
N GLU A 49 0.38 -10.24 21.09
CA GLU A 49 -1.02 -9.88 20.87
C GLU A 49 -1.23 -8.37 20.80
N HIS A 50 -0.51 -7.59 21.60
CA HIS A 50 -0.57 -6.13 21.57
C HIS A 50 0.02 -5.57 20.29
N GLY A 51 1.22 -6.01 19.92
CA GLY A 51 1.87 -5.63 18.66
C GLY A 51 1.01 -5.96 17.45
N ARG A 52 0.40 -7.16 17.45
CA ARG A 52 -0.51 -7.58 16.38
C ARG A 52 -1.74 -6.68 16.25
N ARG A 53 -2.36 -6.29 17.36
CA ARG A 53 -3.51 -5.35 17.33
C ARG A 53 -3.12 -3.99 16.79
N LYS A 54 -1.93 -3.49 17.17
CA LYS A 54 -1.41 -2.21 16.65
C LYS A 54 -1.13 -2.28 15.16
N ALA A 55 -0.48 -3.31 14.71
CA ALA A 55 -0.25 -3.55 13.29
C ALA A 55 -1.57 -3.67 12.52
N GLN A 56 -2.55 -4.39 13.05
CA GLN A 56 -3.89 -4.51 12.43
C GLN A 56 -4.58 -3.15 12.27
N THR A 57 -4.45 -2.26 13.22
CA THR A 57 -4.98 -0.89 13.10
C THR A 57 -4.33 -0.15 11.94
N ILE A 58 -3.03 -0.27 11.77
CA ILE A 58 -2.29 0.35 10.65
C ILE A 58 -2.75 -0.25 9.32
N ILE A 59 -2.87 -1.56 9.22
CA ILE A 59 -3.35 -2.24 8.01
C ILE A 59 -4.77 -1.80 7.65
N THR A 60 -5.64 -1.69 8.63
CA THR A 60 -7.01 -1.19 8.43
C THR A 60 -6.99 0.24 7.86
N THR A 61 -6.07 1.08 8.34
CA THR A 61 -5.89 2.45 7.82
C THR A 61 -5.43 2.44 6.36
N LEU A 62 -4.46 1.60 6.01
CA LEU A 62 -3.97 1.49 4.64
C LEU A 62 -5.05 0.94 3.69
N CYS A 63 -5.80 -0.07 4.11
CA CYS A 63 -6.94 -0.58 3.35
C CYS A 63 -8.03 0.49 3.15
N ALA A 64 -8.33 1.27 4.18
CA ALA A 64 -9.29 2.37 4.09
C ALA A 64 -8.83 3.43 3.09
N TYR A 65 -7.53 3.73 3.04
CA TYR A 65 -6.98 4.63 2.03
C TYR A 65 -7.18 4.08 0.61
N ILE A 66 -6.87 2.81 0.37
CA ILE A 66 -7.08 2.14 -0.93
C ILE A 66 -8.57 2.16 -1.34
N CYS A 67 -9.48 2.01 -0.38
CA CYS A 67 -10.92 2.05 -0.63
C CYS A 67 -11.50 3.47 -0.71
N SER A 68 -10.71 4.50 -0.37
CA SER A 68 -11.19 5.88 -0.37
C SER A 68 -11.54 6.33 -1.81
N PRO A 69 -12.63 7.08 -2.00
CA PRO A 69 -12.98 7.59 -3.32
C PRO A 69 -11.89 8.49 -3.89
N PHE A 70 -11.58 8.28 -5.17
CA PHE A 70 -10.72 9.16 -5.93
C PHE A 70 -11.46 9.57 -7.20
N GLN A 71 -11.87 10.82 -7.25
CA GLN A 71 -12.82 11.28 -8.27
C GLN A 71 -12.31 11.09 -9.70
N LEU A 72 -11.03 11.33 -9.95
CA LEU A 72 -10.44 11.17 -11.28
C LEU A 72 -10.40 9.71 -11.76
N ALA A 73 -10.58 8.74 -10.86
CA ALA A 73 -10.67 7.33 -11.24
C ALA A 73 -11.86 7.05 -12.17
N HIS A 74 -12.95 7.82 -12.07
CA HIS A 74 -14.11 7.72 -12.96
C HIS A 74 -13.81 8.19 -14.38
N ASP A 75 -12.79 9.02 -14.54
CA ASP A 75 -12.33 9.55 -15.81
C ASP A 75 -11.10 8.80 -16.37
N TYR A 76 -10.80 7.63 -15.84
CA TYR A 76 -9.58 6.89 -16.16
C TYR A 76 -9.41 6.68 -17.66
N GLU A 77 -10.43 6.18 -18.37
CA GLU A 77 -10.36 5.91 -19.81
C GLU A 77 -10.09 7.19 -20.60
N ARG A 78 -10.77 8.28 -20.23
CA ARG A 78 -10.58 9.59 -20.86
C ARG A 78 -9.16 10.13 -20.64
N LEU A 79 -8.66 10.05 -19.41
CA LEU A 79 -7.37 10.63 -19.02
C LEU A 79 -6.17 9.81 -19.48
N MET A 80 -6.31 8.49 -19.57
CA MET A 80 -5.22 7.60 -20.01
C MET A 80 -5.12 7.49 -21.53
N GLY A 81 -6.13 7.96 -22.25
CA GLY A 81 -6.09 8.10 -23.71
C GLY A 81 -5.28 9.30 -24.17
N ASP A 82 -5.26 9.50 -25.50
CA ASP A 82 -4.62 10.65 -26.11
C ASP A 82 -5.37 11.94 -25.78
N GLN A 83 -4.64 13.05 -25.74
CA GLN A 83 -5.26 14.36 -25.56
C GLN A 83 -6.22 14.63 -26.71
N PRO A 84 -7.50 14.95 -26.44
CA PRO A 84 -8.46 15.29 -27.49
C PRO A 84 -8.01 16.49 -28.32
N GLN A 85 -8.34 16.50 -29.59
CA GLN A 85 -8.10 17.66 -30.47
C GLN A 85 -9.16 18.75 -30.26
N GLY A 86 -8.81 19.97 -30.58
CA GLY A 86 -9.73 21.10 -30.52
C GLY A 86 -9.96 21.68 -29.11
N LEU A 87 -9.14 21.30 -28.16
CA LEU A 87 -9.20 21.89 -26.83
C LEU A 87 -8.64 23.32 -26.81
N THR A 88 -9.25 24.19 -26.02
CA THR A 88 -8.66 25.48 -25.70
C THR A 88 -7.36 25.28 -24.90
N PRO A 89 -6.44 26.27 -24.88
CA PRO A 89 -5.23 26.17 -24.06
C PRO A 89 -5.51 25.86 -22.58
N GLN A 90 -6.60 26.41 -22.03
CA GLN A 90 -7.01 26.15 -20.64
C GLN A 90 -7.50 24.71 -20.46
N GLN A 91 -8.32 24.21 -21.37
CA GLN A 91 -8.80 22.83 -21.36
C GLN A 91 -7.65 21.83 -21.52
N ALA A 92 -6.69 22.10 -22.38
CA ALA A 92 -5.50 21.27 -22.56
C ALA A 92 -4.65 21.20 -21.30
N ARG A 93 -4.44 22.35 -20.62
CA ARG A 93 -3.71 22.39 -19.34
C ARG A 93 -4.42 21.58 -18.26
N ARG A 94 -5.74 21.72 -18.16
CA ARG A 94 -6.55 20.96 -17.21
C ARG A 94 -6.46 19.46 -17.48
N PHE A 95 -6.57 19.04 -18.72
CA PHE A 95 -6.42 17.62 -19.11
C PHE A 95 -5.07 17.08 -18.66
N ARG A 96 -3.97 17.76 -18.96
CA ARG A 96 -2.62 17.33 -18.54
C ARG A 96 -2.45 17.29 -17.04
N SER A 97 -2.99 18.26 -16.31
CA SER A 97 -2.94 18.32 -14.86
C SER A 97 -3.71 17.16 -14.22
N GLU A 98 -4.92 16.89 -14.66
CA GLU A 98 -5.74 15.78 -14.17
C GLU A 98 -5.10 14.42 -14.49
N LYS A 99 -4.53 14.26 -15.69
CA LYS A 99 -3.78 13.04 -16.06
C LYS A 99 -2.58 12.81 -15.16
N THR A 100 -1.81 13.85 -14.87
CA THR A 100 -0.66 13.77 -13.96
C THR A 100 -1.08 13.40 -12.54
N GLU A 101 -2.16 14.00 -12.05
CA GLU A 101 -2.71 13.72 -10.72
C GLU A 101 -3.21 12.26 -10.60
N LEU A 102 -3.93 11.78 -11.62
CA LEU A 102 -4.37 10.39 -11.68
C LEU A 102 -3.19 9.41 -11.68
N ALA A 103 -2.18 9.66 -12.50
CA ALA A 103 -0.99 8.83 -12.55
C ALA A 103 -0.21 8.81 -11.23
N ALA A 104 -0.10 9.96 -10.57
CA ALA A 104 0.58 10.07 -9.28
C ALA A 104 -0.15 9.29 -8.18
N GLU A 105 -1.48 9.38 -8.11
CA GLU A 105 -2.27 8.62 -7.13
C GLU A 105 -2.23 7.10 -7.42
N ALA A 106 -2.25 6.72 -8.70
CA ALA A 106 -2.06 5.32 -9.08
C ALA A 106 -0.73 4.75 -8.56
N GLN A 107 0.34 5.53 -8.60
CA GLN A 107 1.64 5.14 -8.04
C GLN A 107 1.59 4.98 -6.52
N VAL A 108 0.92 5.88 -5.80
CA VAL A 108 0.77 5.75 -4.34
C VAL A 108 0.05 4.46 -3.98
N ARG A 109 -1.11 4.22 -4.57
CA ARG A 109 -1.93 3.04 -4.29
C ARG A 109 -1.25 1.75 -4.73
N GLY A 110 -0.64 1.75 -5.90
CA GLY A 110 0.12 0.61 -6.41
C GLY A 110 1.29 0.25 -5.51
N ARG A 111 2.00 1.24 -4.97
CA ARG A 111 3.09 1.01 -4.03
C ARG A 111 2.62 0.41 -2.71
N ILE A 112 1.50 0.89 -2.16
CA ILE A 112 0.92 0.31 -0.95
C ILE A 112 0.60 -1.16 -1.16
N LEU A 113 -0.04 -1.51 -2.28
CA LEU A 113 -0.36 -2.91 -2.60
C LEU A 113 0.88 -3.77 -2.77
N THR A 114 1.94 -3.26 -3.40
CA THR A 114 3.23 -3.95 -3.51
C THR A 114 3.83 -4.24 -2.13
N GLU A 115 3.83 -3.27 -1.23
CA GLU A 115 4.34 -3.44 0.13
C GLU A 115 3.54 -4.49 0.92
N ILE A 116 2.21 -4.49 0.77
CA ILE A 116 1.34 -5.52 1.36
C ILE A 116 1.66 -6.90 0.77
N HIS A 117 1.72 -7.00 -0.55
CA HIS A 117 2.01 -8.26 -1.25
C HIS A 117 3.34 -8.86 -0.78
N ASP A 118 4.40 -8.06 -0.72
CA ASP A 118 5.73 -8.52 -0.33
C ASP A 118 5.76 -9.06 1.12
N ARG A 119 4.89 -8.54 2.00
CA ARG A 119 4.82 -8.94 3.41
C ARG A 119 3.85 -10.06 3.73
N VAL A 120 2.94 -10.37 2.83
CA VAL A 120 2.03 -11.52 2.98
C VAL A 120 2.54 -12.76 2.26
N ARG A 121 3.51 -12.62 1.35
CA ARG A 121 4.09 -13.72 0.61
C ARG A 121 4.66 -14.80 1.52
N TRP A 122 4.46 -16.03 1.12
CA TRP A 122 5.16 -17.19 1.67
C TRP A 122 6.54 -17.27 1.05
N GLU A 123 7.59 -17.25 1.87
CA GLU A 123 8.97 -17.41 1.39
C GLU A 123 9.51 -18.80 1.74
N PRO A 124 10.29 -19.45 0.84
CA PRO A 124 10.99 -20.68 1.19
C PRO A 124 11.98 -20.43 2.34
N SER A 125 11.97 -21.27 3.35
CA SER A 125 12.81 -21.15 4.55
C SER A 125 14.30 -21.31 4.31
N ASP A 126 14.70 -21.74 3.11
CA ASP A 126 16.11 -21.95 2.74
C ASP A 126 16.49 -20.97 1.62
N GLY A 127 17.60 -20.25 1.81
CA GLY A 127 18.22 -19.38 0.79
C GLY A 127 18.76 -20.12 -0.44
N GLY A 128 18.15 -21.25 -0.79
CA GLY A 128 18.48 -22.07 -1.95
C GLY A 128 17.79 -21.59 -3.20
N GLN A 129 18.56 -21.48 -4.29
CA GLN A 129 18.11 -21.23 -5.66
C GLN A 129 16.86 -22.04 -6.02
N PRO A 130 16.00 -21.51 -6.90
CA PRO A 130 14.83 -22.25 -7.37
C PRO A 130 15.29 -23.49 -8.13
N ALA A 131 15.21 -24.64 -7.51
CA ALA A 131 15.36 -25.90 -8.18
C ALA A 131 14.01 -26.32 -8.73
N THR A 132 13.97 -26.37 -10.06
CA THR A 132 13.07 -27.20 -10.90
C THR A 132 11.73 -27.63 -10.29
N ASN A 133 10.65 -27.09 -10.84
CA ASN A 133 9.27 -27.65 -11.00
C ASN A 133 8.69 -28.59 -9.91
N THR A 134 9.15 -28.52 -8.67
CA THR A 134 8.55 -29.28 -7.57
C THR A 134 7.80 -28.28 -6.69
N ALA A 135 6.54 -28.56 -6.37
CA ALA A 135 5.76 -27.77 -5.43
C ALA A 135 6.57 -27.57 -4.13
N PRO A 136 6.60 -26.36 -3.55
CA PRO A 136 7.34 -26.11 -2.31
C PRO A 136 6.83 -27.04 -1.21
N ASP A 137 7.76 -27.65 -0.50
CA ASP A 137 7.46 -28.48 0.67
C ASP A 137 6.77 -27.58 1.71
N PRO A 138 5.52 -27.87 2.13
CA PRO A 138 4.79 -27.04 3.07
C PRO A 138 5.51 -26.85 4.42
N ASP A 139 6.39 -27.78 4.80
CA ASP A 139 7.17 -27.71 6.03
C ASP A 139 8.40 -26.79 5.90
N LYS A 140 8.72 -26.31 4.70
CA LYS A 140 9.86 -25.44 4.39
C LYS A 140 9.46 -24.03 3.98
N VAL A 141 8.22 -23.64 4.17
CA VAL A 141 7.70 -22.34 3.78
C VAL A 141 7.45 -21.51 5.04
N THR A 142 8.07 -20.35 5.13
CA THR A 142 7.82 -19.40 6.21
C THR A 142 6.75 -18.41 5.81
N ALA A 143 5.71 -18.25 6.63
CA ALA A 143 4.68 -17.25 6.41
C ALA A 143 5.28 -15.83 6.44
N GLY A 144 4.87 -14.98 5.51
CA GLY A 144 5.26 -13.57 5.51
C GLY A 144 4.83 -12.87 6.79
N LEU A 145 5.53 -11.79 7.15
CA LEU A 145 5.33 -11.06 8.42
C LEU A 145 3.87 -10.63 8.65
N TRP A 146 3.16 -10.28 7.58
CA TRP A 146 1.78 -9.81 7.62
C TRP A 146 0.73 -10.88 7.31
N SER A 147 1.12 -12.12 7.09
CA SER A 147 0.21 -13.21 6.68
C SER A 147 -0.93 -13.50 7.68
N HIS A 148 -0.78 -13.10 8.94
CA HIS A 148 -1.78 -13.27 10.00
C HIS A 148 -2.71 -12.06 10.18
N LEU A 149 -2.49 -10.99 9.41
CA LEU A 149 -3.32 -9.79 9.46
C LEU A 149 -4.50 -9.90 8.50
N ARG A 150 -5.54 -9.12 8.75
CA ARG A 150 -6.75 -9.09 7.91
C ARG A 150 -6.73 -7.88 7.01
N PHE A 151 -7.05 -8.10 5.74
CA PHE A 151 -7.11 -7.08 4.69
C PHE A 151 -8.53 -7.01 4.15
N ASP A 152 -9.12 -5.84 4.19
CA ASP A 152 -10.46 -5.60 3.64
C ASP A 152 -10.38 -4.52 2.55
N PHE A 153 -10.51 -4.95 1.31
CA PHE A 153 -10.55 -4.08 0.13
C PHE A 153 -11.97 -3.98 -0.46
N SER A 154 -13.00 -4.29 0.34
CA SER A 154 -14.39 -4.21 -0.11
C SER A 154 -14.72 -2.79 -0.60
N GLY A 155 -15.26 -2.70 -1.80
CA GLY A 155 -15.61 -1.44 -2.43
C GLY A 155 -14.42 -0.67 -3.04
N ALA A 156 -13.21 -1.23 -3.03
CA ALA A 156 -12.07 -0.61 -3.69
C ALA A 156 -12.27 -0.53 -5.20
N VAL A 157 -11.89 0.60 -5.79
CA VAL A 157 -11.85 0.80 -7.24
C VAL A 157 -10.39 0.85 -7.67
N PHE A 158 -9.95 -0.18 -8.37
CA PHE A 158 -8.58 -0.27 -8.87
C PHE A 158 -8.50 0.37 -10.27
N PHE A 159 -7.88 1.54 -10.36
CA PHE A 159 -7.61 2.28 -11.60
C PHE A 159 -6.12 2.25 -11.97
N TYR A 160 -5.41 1.24 -11.50
CA TYR A 160 -3.98 1.04 -11.68
C TYR A 160 -3.70 -0.46 -11.81
N PRO A 161 -2.59 -0.84 -12.46
CA PRO A 161 -2.24 -2.25 -12.60
C PRO A 161 -2.05 -2.90 -11.23
N VAL A 162 -2.76 -4.00 -11.00
CA VAL A 162 -2.59 -4.82 -9.80
C VAL A 162 -2.16 -6.20 -10.28
N ASP A 163 -0.96 -6.60 -9.93
CA ASP A 163 -0.41 -7.91 -10.30
C ASP A 163 -0.42 -8.84 -9.08
N PHE A 164 -1.29 -9.84 -9.12
CA PHE A 164 -1.39 -10.90 -8.12
C PHE A 164 -0.83 -12.24 -8.63
N THR A 165 -0.13 -12.26 -9.77
CA THR A 165 0.27 -13.50 -10.44
C THR A 165 1.39 -14.28 -9.75
N GLN A 166 1.96 -13.76 -8.66
CA GLN A 166 3.01 -14.43 -7.88
C GLN A 166 2.62 -14.67 -6.41
N SER A 167 1.36 -14.82 -6.13
CA SER A 167 0.88 -15.19 -4.80
C SER A 167 0.60 -16.68 -4.69
#